data_e3f25e9bab2d24221eb23db5e5884439
#
_entry.id   e3f25e9bab2d24221eb23db5e5884439
#
_cell.length_a   1.000
_cell.length_b   1.000
_cell.length_c   1.000
_cell.angle_alpha   90.00
_cell.angle_beta   90.00
_cell.angle_gamma   90.00
#
_symmetry.space_group_name_H-M   'P 1'
#
loop_
_entity.id
_entity.type
_entity.pdbx_description
1 polymer ?
#
loop_
_entity_poly.entity_id
_entity_poly.type
_entity_poly.pdbx_seq_one_letter_code
_entity_poly.pdbx_strand_id
1 'polypeptide(L)'
;GLSFGKEEVQGRVKQKPFAERKMRVVFGARWDQEKQPGFFMDMINHWKRNPKLPEVEFAICCGGPLRSNNQVYVDQARLMEKEGTLKIYENLKKDEYYEILADSRVLFNCALQDWVSNTVSEADSLGTNVLFPAYRSFPETFANDETRMYVPWSGRDAMEKLKKLLITPSPSMGQISDWTDGTIDRMLDIMTGKGEQWRRDGRHYRTPVSESKY
;
A
#
# COMPACT_ATOMS: atom_id res chain seq x y z
N GLY A 1 -12.81 -4.14 10.13
CA GLY A 1 -12.11 -3.82 11.37
C GLY A 1 -11.74 -2.35 11.37
N LEU A 2 -11.74 -1.74 12.52
CA LEU A 2 -11.28 -0.36 12.68
C LEU A 2 -9.81 -0.28 12.25
N SER A 3 -9.49 0.68 11.38
CA SER A 3 -8.09 1.00 11.10
C SER A 3 -7.51 1.67 12.34
N PHE A 4 -6.27 1.31 12.69
CA PHE A 4 -5.54 2.00 13.74
C PHE A 4 -5.14 3.39 13.24
N GLY A 5 -5.19 4.39 14.12
CA GLY A 5 -4.68 5.71 13.83
C GLY A 5 -3.15 5.70 13.61
N LYS A 6 -2.65 6.74 12.94
CA LYS A 6 -1.22 6.89 12.61
C LYS A 6 -0.30 6.72 13.81
N GLU A 7 -0.61 7.41 14.91
CA GLU A 7 0.18 7.37 16.15
C GLU A 7 0.21 5.97 16.75
N GLU A 8 -0.91 5.25 16.73
CA GLU A 8 -0.98 3.88 17.24
C GLU A 8 -0.11 2.93 16.42
N VAL A 9 -0.15 3.04 15.09
CA VAL A 9 0.68 2.24 14.19
C VAL A 9 2.16 2.54 14.42
N GLN A 10 2.52 3.81 14.48
CA GLN A 10 3.91 4.25 14.71
C GLN A 10 4.44 3.86 16.09
N GLY A 11 3.58 3.81 17.09
CA GLY A 11 3.96 3.41 18.46
C GLY A 11 4.26 1.92 18.63
N ARG A 12 3.84 1.07 17.67
CA ARG A 12 4.01 -0.39 17.75
C ARG A 12 5.37 -0.90 17.28
N VAL A 13 6.09 -0.13 16.47
CA VAL A 13 7.33 -0.56 15.86
C VAL A 13 8.29 0.59 15.65
N LYS A 14 9.60 0.30 15.81
CA LYS A 14 10.66 1.26 15.53
C LYS A 14 10.80 1.42 14.02
N GLN A 15 10.65 2.64 13.52
CA GLN A 15 10.90 2.95 12.12
C GLN A 15 12.39 3.12 11.85
N LYS A 16 12.82 2.64 10.68
CA LYS A 16 14.17 2.85 10.16
C LYS A 16 14.20 4.00 9.15
N PRO A 17 15.31 4.74 9.05
CA PRO A 17 15.53 5.61 7.91
C PRO A 17 15.34 4.87 6.60
N PHE A 18 14.75 5.52 5.60
CA PHE A 18 14.40 4.85 4.34
C PHE A 18 15.59 4.15 3.67
N ALA A 19 16.76 4.81 3.66
CA ALA A 19 17.98 4.27 3.05
C ALA A 19 18.53 3.01 3.74
N GLU A 20 18.17 2.77 5.00
CA GLU A 20 18.61 1.60 5.78
C GLU A 20 17.65 0.41 5.69
N ARG A 21 16.49 0.59 5.05
CA ARG A 21 15.49 -0.45 4.89
C ARG A 21 15.91 -1.46 3.85
N LYS A 22 15.48 -2.70 4.02
CA LYS A 22 15.67 -3.74 3.00
C LYS A 22 15.07 -3.33 1.66
N MET A 23 15.73 -3.70 0.58
CA MET A 23 15.20 -3.65 -0.77
C MET A 23 14.09 -4.69 -0.91
N ARG A 24 12.95 -4.42 -0.29
CA ARG A 24 11.80 -5.31 -0.21
C ARG A 24 10.55 -4.61 -0.70
N VAL A 25 9.77 -5.36 -1.47
CA VAL A 25 8.42 -5.01 -1.94
C VAL A 25 7.43 -6.00 -1.35
N VAL A 26 6.46 -5.51 -0.60
CA VAL A 26 5.41 -6.32 0.03
C VAL A 26 4.11 -6.19 -0.75
N PHE A 27 3.45 -7.31 -1.03
CA PHE A 27 2.11 -7.32 -1.62
C PHE A 27 1.07 -6.82 -0.60
N GLY A 28 0.33 -5.80 -0.96
CA GLY A 28 -0.52 -5.02 -0.05
C GLY A 28 -1.99 -5.44 -0.01
N ALA A 29 -2.31 -6.72 -0.20
CA ALA A 29 -3.68 -7.22 -0.17
C ALA A 29 -3.71 -8.71 0.20
N ARG A 30 -4.93 -9.26 0.36
CA ARG A 30 -5.13 -10.71 0.44
C ARG A 30 -4.76 -11.34 -0.91
N TRP A 31 -4.33 -12.60 -0.88
CA TRP A 31 -3.91 -13.35 -2.06
C TRP A 31 -5.10 -13.93 -2.85
N ASP A 32 -6.19 -13.17 -2.90
CA ASP A 32 -7.42 -13.55 -3.59
C ASP A 32 -7.44 -13.01 -5.03
N GLN A 33 -8.14 -13.70 -5.90
CA GLN A 33 -8.15 -13.41 -7.35
C GLN A 33 -8.49 -11.95 -7.67
N GLU A 34 -9.45 -11.37 -6.96
CA GLU A 34 -9.87 -9.97 -7.15
C GLU A 34 -8.81 -8.93 -6.77
N LYS A 35 -7.77 -9.35 -6.04
CA LYS A 35 -6.63 -8.49 -5.66
C LYS A 35 -5.47 -8.57 -6.65
N GLN A 36 -5.63 -9.27 -7.75
CA GLN A 36 -4.69 -9.35 -8.86
C GLN A 36 -3.31 -9.94 -8.52
N PRO A 37 -3.23 -11.07 -7.79
CA PRO A 37 -1.95 -11.71 -7.50
C PRO A 37 -1.19 -12.12 -8.77
N GLY A 38 -1.90 -12.48 -9.83
CA GLY A 38 -1.30 -12.80 -11.13
C GLY A 38 -0.49 -11.66 -11.72
N PHE A 39 -1.02 -10.43 -11.65
CA PHE A 39 -0.30 -9.24 -12.10
C PHE A 39 1.01 -9.02 -11.31
N PHE A 40 0.96 -9.20 -10.00
CA PHE A 40 2.15 -9.09 -9.14
C PHE A 40 3.19 -10.16 -9.46
N MET A 41 2.79 -11.41 -9.64
CA MET A 41 3.70 -12.51 -10.00
C MET A 41 4.33 -12.31 -11.38
N ASP A 42 3.57 -11.87 -12.36
CA ASP A 42 4.08 -11.54 -13.70
C ASP A 42 5.13 -10.44 -13.64
N MET A 43 4.87 -9.40 -12.86
CA MET A 43 5.83 -8.31 -12.64
C MET A 43 7.12 -8.82 -12.01
N ILE A 44 7.05 -9.69 -10.99
CA ILE A 44 8.22 -10.30 -10.36
C ILE A 44 9.03 -11.08 -11.40
N ASN A 45 8.38 -11.89 -12.22
CA ASN A 45 9.06 -12.67 -13.25
C ASN A 45 9.78 -11.78 -14.26
N HIS A 46 9.17 -10.68 -14.69
CA HIS A 46 9.83 -9.71 -15.56
C HIS A 46 11.00 -9.00 -14.89
N TRP A 47 10.84 -8.63 -13.61
CA TRP A 47 11.90 -7.99 -12.82
C TRP A 47 13.12 -8.90 -12.68
N LYS A 48 12.92 -10.15 -12.28
CA LYS A 48 13.99 -11.13 -12.04
C LYS A 48 14.76 -11.53 -13.31
N ARG A 49 14.12 -11.45 -14.49
CA ARG A 49 14.76 -11.72 -15.78
C ARG A 49 15.66 -10.59 -16.28
N ASN A 50 15.54 -9.39 -15.72
CA ASN A 50 16.32 -8.25 -16.15
C ASN A 50 17.53 -8.04 -15.23
N PRO A 51 18.76 -8.42 -15.68
CA PRO A 51 19.95 -8.32 -14.84
C PRO A 51 20.39 -6.87 -14.56
N LYS A 52 19.79 -5.88 -15.24
CA LYS A 52 20.06 -4.46 -15.01
C LYS A 52 19.27 -3.89 -13.83
N LEU A 53 18.26 -4.61 -13.36
CA LEU A 53 17.44 -4.20 -12.21
C LEU A 53 18.10 -4.65 -10.90
N PRO A 54 17.94 -3.88 -9.82
CA PRO A 54 18.48 -4.25 -8.53
C PRO A 54 17.88 -5.53 -7.99
N GLU A 55 18.62 -6.24 -7.14
CA GLU A 55 18.10 -7.37 -6.37
C GLU A 55 17.04 -6.86 -5.38
N VAL A 56 15.88 -7.48 -5.40
CA VAL A 56 14.72 -7.11 -4.57
C VAL A 56 14.09 -8.38 -4.01
N GLU A 57 13.80 -8.36 -2.70
CA GLU A 57 12.93 -9.36 -2.09
C GLU A 57 11.47 -8.96 -2.33
N PHE A 58 10.76 -9.76 -3.11
CA PHE A 58 9.30 -9.66 -3.23
C PHE A 58 8.66 -10.58 -2.20
N ALA A 59 7.68 -10.05 -1.45
CA ALA A 59 7.12 -10.74 -0.29
C ALA A 59 5.60 -10.69 -0.25
N ILE A 60 5.03 -11.76 0.29
CA ILE A 60 3.64 -11.85 0.74
C ILE A 60 3.66 -11.97 2.26
N CYS A 61 2.79 -11.25 2.96
CA CYS A 61 2.63 -11.32 4.40
C CYS A 61 1.22 -11.80 4.77
N CYS A 62 1.13 -12.86 5.56
CA CYS A 62 -0.13 -13.50 5.94
C CYS A 62 -0.23 -13.63 7.46
N GLY A 63 -1.41 -13.33 8.02
CA GLY A 63 -1.70 -13.55 9.45
C GLY A 63 -1.96 -15.02 9.82
N GLY A 64 -2.18 -15.88 8.83
CA GLY A 64 -2.31 -17.32 8.92
C GLY A 64 -1.46 -17.99 7.82
N PRO A 65 -1.73 -19.25 7.48
CA PRO A 65 -1.15 -19.88 6.32
C PRO A 65 -1.61 -19.18 5.03
N LEU A 66 -0.77 -19.21 4.00
CA LEU A 66 -1.14 -18.68 2.69
C LEU A 66 -2.38 -19.40 2.14
N ARG A 67 -3.38 -18.63 1.77
CA ARG A 67 -4.63 -19.12 1.18
C ARG A 67 -5.16 -18.12 0.17
N SER A 68 -5.96 -18.61 -0.75
CA SER A 68 -6.64 -17.83 -1.79
C SER A 68 -7.99 -18.47 -2.11
N ASN A 69 -8.92 -17.66 -2.62
CA ASN A 69 -10.15 -18.16 -3.24
C ASN A 69 -9.89 -18.85 -4.60
N ASN A 70 -8.67 -18.82 -5.10
CA ASN A 70 -8.23 -19.56 -6.27
C ASN A 70 -6.91 -20.30 -5.98
N GLN A 71 -6.98 -21.62 -5.86
CA GLN A 71 -5.84 -22.46 -5.48
C GLN A 71 -4.65 -22.34 -6.44
N VAL A 72 -4.90 -22.04 -7.72
CA VAL A 72 -3.83 -21.85 -8.70
C VAL A 72 -2.83 -20.77 -8.26
N TYR A 73 -3.31 -19.69 -7.64
CA TYR A 73 -2.44 -18.62 -7.14
C TYR A 73 -1.60 -19.03 -5.94
N VAL A 74 -2.12 -19.91 -5.07
CA VAL A 74 -1.33 -20.49 -3.97
C VAL A 74 -0.23 -21.39 -4.55
N ASP A 75 -0.57 -22.26 -5.48
CA ASP A 75 0.39 -23.18 -6.11
C ASP A 75 1.51 -22.45 -6.83
N GLN A 76 1.16 -21.40 -7.58
CA GLN A 76 2.13 -20.54 -8.25
C GLN A 76 3.05 -19.81 -7.27
N ALA A 77 2.50 -19.27 -6.19
CA ALA A 77 3.28 -18.58 -5.15
C ALA A 77 4.26 -19.57 -4.45
N ARG A 78 3.82 -20.80 -4.15
CA ARG A 78 4.68 -21.83 -3.57
C ARG A 78 5.81 -22.25 -4.51
N LEU A 79 5.53 -22.34 -5.81
CA LEU A 79 6.56 -22.61 -6.80
C LEU A 79 7.61 -21.48 -6.83
N MET A 80 7.18 -20.24 -6.86
CA MET A 80 8.07 -19.09 -6.84
C MET A 80 8.87 -18.99 -5.52
N GLU A 81 8.27 -19.36 -4.39
CA GLU A 81 8.99 -19.47 -3.10
C GLU A 81 10.11 -20.53 -3.18
N LYS A 82 9.81 -21.69 -3.75
CA LYS A 82 10.79 -22.76 -3.95
C LYS A 82 11.92 -22.33 -4.89
N GLU A 83 11.61 -21.56 -5.91
CA GLU A 83 12.59 -20.99 -6.85
C GLU A 83 13.38 -19.81 -6.27
N GLY A 84 13.00 -19.31 -5.12
CA GLY A 84 13.65 -18.18 -4.45
C GLY A 84 13.30 -16.81 -5.01
N THR A 85 12.25 -16.68 -5.84
CA THR A 85 11.83 -15.41 -6.44
C THR A 85 10.78 -14.67 -5.63
N LEU A 86 10.11 -15.36 -4.70
CA LEU A 86 9.07 -14.82 -3.83
C LEU A 86 9.29 -15.33 -2.40
N LYS A 87 9.16 -14.43 -1.41
CA LYS A 87 9.20 -14.79 0.02
C LYS A 87 7.79 -14.78 0.58
N ILE A 88 7.41 -15.82 1.31
CA ILE A 88 6.10 -15.93 1.95
C ILE A 88 6.31 -15.93 3.46
N TYR A 89 5.82 -14.89 4.13
CA TYR A 89 5.79 -14.76 5.58
C TYR A 89 4.40 -15.17 6.06
N GLU A 90 4.31 -16.21 6.86
CA GLU A 90 3.03 -16.79 7.32
C GLU A 90 2.89 -16.72 8.83
N ASN A 91 1.65 -16.80 9.29
CA ASN A 91 1.31 -16.83 10.72
C ASN A 91 1.85 -15.62 11.50
N LEU A 92 1.91 -14.47 10.83
CA LEU A 92 2.39 -13.25 11.45
C LEU A 92 1.37 -12.69 12.44
N LYS A 93 1.86 -12.28 13.59
CA LYS A 93 1.12 -11.34 14.45
C LYS A 93 1.15 -9.94 13.84
N LYS A 94 0.23 -9.09 14.27
CA LYS A 94 0.11 -7.73 13.72
C LYS A 94 1.40 -6.92 13.85
N ASP A 95 2.06 -7.00 15.01
CA ASP A 95 3.31 -6.28 15.24
C ASP A 95 4.46 -6.81 14.38
N GLU A 96 4.53 -8.11 14.17
CA GLU A 96 5.51 -8.73 13.26
C GLU A 96 5.30 -8.27 11.79
N TYR A 97 4.04 -8.15 11.38
CA TYR A 97 3.70 -7.58 10.07
C TYR A 97 4.16 -6.11 9.96
N TYR A 98 3.92 -5.31 10.99
CA TYR A 98 4.39 -3.92 11.00
C TYR A 98 5.90 -3.79 11.00
N GLU A 99 6.62 -4.68 11.67
CA GLU A 99 8.09 -4.73 11.61
C GLU A 99 8.58 -5.00 10.19
N ILE A 100 7.95 -5.93 9.48
CA ILE A 100 8.28 -6.21 8.07
C ILE A 100 8.00 -4.98 7.20
N LEU A 101 6.85 -4.33 7.37
CA LEU A 101 6.52 -3.10 6.62
C LEU A 101 7.51 -1.97 6.91
N ALA A 102 7.82 -1.72 8.19
CA ALA A 102 8.74 -0.65 8.59
C ALA A 102 10.18 -0.89 8.12
N ASP A 103 10.55 -2.13 7.82
CA ASP A 103 11.84 -2.54 7.23
C ASP A 103 11.77 -2.74 5.70
N SER A 104 10.67 -2.37 5.08
CA SER A 104 10.47 -2.49 3.64
C SER A 104 10.43 -1.13 2.97
N ARG A 105 10.69 -1.07 1.68
CA ARG A 105 10.69 0.18 0.92
C ARG A 105 9.38 0.46 0.22
N VAL A 106 8.68 -0.57 -0.26
CA VAL A 106 7.44 -0.40 -1.01
C VAL A 106 6.39 -1.43 -0.62
N LEU A 107 5.17 -0.97 -0.41
CA LEU A 107 3.96 -1.78 -0.45
C LEU A 107 3.35 -1.66 -1.84
N PHE A 108 3.16 -2.77 -2.53
CA PHE A 108 2.58 -2.83 -3.86
C PHE A 108 1.15 -3.35 -3.79
N ASN A 109 0.19 -2.52 -4.22
CA ASN A 109 -1.21 -2.87 -4.28
C ASN A 109 -1.68 -2.94 -5.73
N CYS A 110 -2.31 -4.04 -6.13
CA CYS A 110 -2.86 -4.24 -7.47
C CYS A 110 -4.40 -4.23 -7.50
N ALA A 111 -5.06 -4.05 -6.36
CA ALA A 111 -6.50 -4.15 -6.26
C ALA A 111 -7.21 -3.02 -7.00
N LEU A 112 -8.17 -3.37 -7.85
CA LEU A 112 -9.02 -2.42 -8.56
C LEU A 112 -10.39 -2.23 -7.91
N GLN A 113 -10.65 -2.92 -6.78
CA GLN A 113 -11.94 -2.92 -6.11
C GLN A 113 -11.94 -2.15 -4.79
N ASP A 114 -10.78 -1.85 -4.23
CA ASP A 114 -10.67 -1.17 -2.95
C ASP A 114 -10.98 0.33 -3.10
N TRP A 115 -11.71 0.86 -2.12
CA TRP A 115 -11.93 2.30 -2.00
C TRP A 115 -10.77 2.98 -1.28
N VAL A 116 -10.41 2.45 -0.11
CA VAL A 116 -9.21 2.80 0.65
C VAL A 116 -8.74 1.53 1.35
N SER A 117 -7.52 1.13 1.10
CA SER A 117 -6.94 -0.05 1.73
C SER A 117 -6.31 0.33 3.07
N ASN A 118 -6.71 -0.33 4.16
CA ASN A 118 -6.07 -0.14 5.47
C ASN A 118 -4.56 -0.42 5.41
N THR A 119 -4.16 -1.41 4.61
CA THR A 119 -2.74 -1.74 4.44
C THR A 119 -1.94 -0.61 3.79
N VAL A 120 -2.56 0.15 2.91
CA VAL A 120 -1.95 1.34 2.28
C VAL A 120 -1.72 2.43 3.32
N SER A 121 -2.73 2.72 4.15
CA SER A 121 -2.61 3.71 5.24
C SER A 121 -1.59 3.29 6.29
N GLU A 122 -1.58 2.03 6.68
CA GLU A 122 -0.60 1.47 7.63
C GLU A 122 0.83 1.59 7.11
N ALA A 123 1.08 1.25 5.85
CA ALA A 123 2.39 1.37 5.22
C ALA A 123 2.87 2.83 5.15
N ASP A 124 1.98 3.73 4.75
CA ASP A 124 2.28 5.16 4.70
C ASP A 124 2.61 5.72 6.09
N SER A 125 1.89 5.30 7.12
CA SER A 125 2.16 5.66 8.53
C SER A 125 3.55 5.23 9.00
N LEU A 126 4.04 4.11 8.48
CA LEU A 126 5.35 3.55 8.81
C LEU A 126 6.49 4.08 7.93
N GLY A 127 6.21 5.02 7.03
CA GLY A 127 7.19 5.58 6.12
C GLY A 127 7.59 4.62 4.97
N THR A 128 6.76 3.63 4.68
CA THR A 128 6.92 2.72 3.55
C THR A 128 6.19 3.29 2.35
N ASN A 129 6.88 3.43 1.23
CA ASN A 129 6.26 3.89 -0.01
C ASN A 129 5.11 2.97 -0.41
N VAL A 130 4.09 3.54 -1.04
CA VAL A 130 2.95 2.80 -1.55
C VAL A 130 2.84 3.00 -3.05
N LEU A 131 2.69 1.91 -3.80
CA LEU A 131 2.40 1.91 -5.23
C LEU A 131 1.06 1.22 -5.47
N PHE A 132 0.15 1.90 -6.13
CA PHE A 132 -1.20 1.41 -6.41
C PHE A 132 -1.69 1.87 -7.81
N PRO A 133 -2.71 1.19 -8.37
CA PRO A 133 -3.24 1.58 -9.66
C PRO A 133 -3.99 2.92 -9.59
N ALA A 134 -3.84 3.77 -10.61
CA ALA A 134 -4.60 5.02 -10.76
C ALA A 134 -6.05 4.70 -11.16
N TYR A 135 -6.86 4.28 -10.20
CA TYR A 135 -8.22 3.82 -10.43
C TYR A 135 -9.18 4.24 -9.31
N ARG A 136 -10.42 4.54 -9.64
CA ARG A 136 -11.50 4.96 -8.73
C ARG A 136 -11.11 6.17 -7.87
N SER A 137 -11.24 6.05 -6.55
CA SER A 137 -10.97 7.13 -5.59
C SER A 137 -9.48 7.32 -5.24
N PHE A 138 -8.59 6.44 -5.67
CA PHE A 138 -7.18 6.53 -5.32
C PHE A 138 -6.54 7.86 -5.77
N PRO A 139 -6.73 8.33 -7.02
CA PRO A 139 -6.14 9.61 -7.43
C PRO A 139 -6.57 10.79 -6.54
N GLU A 140 -7.86 10.86 -6.20
CA GLU A 140 -8.40 11.94 -5.39
C GLU A 140 -7.95 11.85 -3.92
N THR A 141 -7.97 10.65 -3.36
CA THR A 141 -7.59 10.40 -1.96
C THR A 141 -6.13 10.76 -1.70
N PHE A 142 -5.27 10.55 -2.69
CA PHE A 142 -3.82 10.71 -2.55
C PHE A 142 -3.28 11.95 -3.26
N ALA A 143 -4.12 12.97 -3.42
CA ALA A 143 -3.79 14.26 -4.01
C ALA A 143 -3.14 14.16 -5.40
N ASN A 144 -3.50 13.15 -6.18
CA ASN A 144 -2.97 12.88 -7.53
C ASN A 144 -1.43 12.76 -7.56
N ASP A 145 -0.81 12.23 -6.52
CA ASP A 145 0.64 11.97 -6.52
C ASP A 145 0.98 10.87 -7.52
N GLU A 146 1.37 11.26 -8.71
CA GLU A 146 1.71 10.35 -9.81
C GLU A 146 2.91 9.43 -9.49
N THR A 147 3.74 9.79 -8.52
CA THR A 147 4.88 8.94 -8.11
C THR A 147 4.42 7.63 -7.46
N ARG A 148 3.22 7.60 -6.90
CA ARG A 148 2.61 6.47 -6.20
C ARG A 148 1.63 5.67 -7.03
N MET A 149 1.35 6.10 -8.25
CA MET A 149 0.31 5.52 -9.09
C MET A 149 0.87 4.99 -10.39
N TYR A 150 0.33 3.87 -10.86
CA TYR A 150 0.60 3.34 -12.18
C TYR A 150 -0.69 3.16 -12.97
N VAL A 151 -0.59 3.21 -14.28
CA VAL A 151 -1.72 2.95 -15.18
C VAL A 151 -2.21 1.51 -14.95
N PRO A 152 -3.50 1.30 -14.65
CA PRO A 152 -4.05 -0.04 -14.43
C PRO A 152 -3.65 -1.01 -15.55
N TRP A 153 -3.24 -2.21 -15.17
CA TRP A 153 -2.78 -3.27 -16.09
C TRP A 153 -1.46 -3.00 -16.83
N SER A 154 -0.85 -1.84 -16.67
CA SER A 154 0.45 -1.55 -17.27
C SER A 154 1.59 -2.04 -16.40
N GLY A 155 2.12 -3.23 -16.67
CA GLY A 155 3.31 -3.76 -16.02
C GLY A 155 4.55 -2.89 -16.25
N ARG A 156 4.66 -2.29 -17.44
CA ARG A 156 5.75 -1.35 -17.75
C ARG A 156 5.72 -0.13 -16.83
N ASP A 157 4.56 0.52 -16.70
CA ASP A 157 4.43 1.71 -15.86
C ASP A 157 4.60 1.38 -14.38
N ALA A 158 4.05 0.25 -13.92
CA ALA A 158 4.26 -0.23 -12.56
C ALA A 158 5.75 -0.45 -12.25
N MET A 159 6.50 -1.08 -13.14
CA MET A 159 7.94 -1.32 -12.95
C MET A 159 8.75 -0.02 -12.95
N GLU A 160 8.43 0.94 -13.81
CA GLU A 160 9.09 2.25 -13.84
C GLU A 160 8.85 3.05 -12.54
N LYS A 161 7.63 3.04 -12.03
CA LYS A 161 7.29 3.67 -10.74
C LYS A 161 7.99 2.93 -9.57
N LEU A 162 7.98 1.60 -9.59
CA LEU A 162 8.61 0.78 -8.56
C LEU A 162 10.11 1.03 -8.45
N LYS A 163 10.83 1.15 -9.56
CA LYS A 163 12.25 1.49 -9.56
C LYS A 163 12.54 2.78 -8.79
N LYS A 164 11.74 3.81 -9.00
CA LYS A 164 11.91 5.12 -8.34
C LYS A 164 11.57 5.04 -6.86
N LEU A 165 10.47 4.37 -6.51
CA LEU A 165 10.01 4.24 -5.13
C LEU A 165 10.90 3.32 -4.27
N LEU A 166 11.68 2.44 -4.87
CA LEU A 166 12.69 1.64 -4.18
C LEU A 166 13.90 2.45 -3.73
N ILE A 167 14.15 3.61 -4.33
CA ILE A 167 15.33 4.43 -4.08
C ILE A 167 15.00 5.66 -3.23
N THR A 168 13.84 6.28 -3.48
CA THR A 168 13.49 7.58 -2.91
C THR A 168 12.11 7.55 -2.26
N PRO A 169 11.95 8.09 -1.04
CA PRO A 169 10.62 8.27 -0.44
C PRO A 169 9.72 9.12 -1.33
N SER A 170 8.44 8.78 -1.37
CA SER A 170 7.44 9.60 -2.05
C SER A 170 7.35 11.00 -1.44
N PRO A 171 7.21 12.08 -2.24
CA PRO A 171 7.04 13.44 -1.73
C PRO A 171 5.81 13.62 -0.83
N SER A 172 4.78 12.81 -1.02
CA SER A 172 3.54 12.83 -0.24
C SER A 172 3.51 11.77 0.87
N MET A 173 4.68 11.25 1.30
CA MET A 173 4.77 10.29 2.40
C MET A 173 4.09 10.83 3.67
N GLY A 174 3.23 10.00 4.29
CA GLY A 174 2.46 10.34 5.48
C GLY A 174 1.10 11.00 5.23
N GLN A 175 0.83 11.53 4.03
CA GLN A 175 -0.43 12.24 3.73
C GLN A 175 -1.65 11.32 3.69
N ILE A 176 -1.48 10.04 3.35
CA ILE A 176 -2.57 9.05 3.33
C ILE A 176 -3.07 8.81 4.75
N SER A 177 -2.17 8.61 5.68
CA SER A 177 -2.50 8.38 7.08
C SER A 177 -3.11 9.63 7.73
N ASP A 178 -2.58 10.81 7.43
CA ASP A 178 -3.14 12.08 7.93
C ASP A 178 -4.58 12.29 7.42
N TRP A 179 -4.86 11.94 6.18
CA TRP A 179 -6.23 12.00 5.65
C TRP A 179 -7.17 11.01 6.34
N THR A 180 -6.70 9.80 6.63
CA THR A 180 -7.47 8.77 7.32
C THR A 180 -7.82 9.22 8.74
N ASP A 181 -6.86 9.72 9.49
CA ASP A 181 -7.06 10.22 10.85
C ASP A 181 -8.03 11.41 10.88
N GLY A 182 -7.87 12.37 9.99
CA GLY A 182 -8.80 13.50 9.86
C GLY A 182 -10.22 13.10 9.47
N THR A 183 -10.40 11.98 8.78
CA THR A 183 -11.71 11.43 8.45
C THR A 183 -12.36 10.78 9.65
N ILE A 184 -11.58 10.04 10.45
CA ILE A 184 -12.05 9.42 11.69
C ILE A 184 -12.48 10.49 12.69
N ASP A 185 -11.66 11.52 12.90
CA ASP A 185 -11.99 12.64 13.80
C ASP A 185 -13.29 13.32 13.39
N ARG A 186 -13.48 13.54 12.10
CA ARG A 186 -14.72 14.14 11.57
C ARG A 186 -15.94 13.25 11.80
N MET A 187 -15.80 11.94 11.63
CA MET A 187 -16.88 10.99 11.94
C MET A 187 -17.22 11.00 13.43
N LEU A 188 -16.22 11.03 14.31
CA LEU A 188 -16.42 11.11 15.75
C LEU A 188 -17.09 12.43 16.16
N ASP A 189 -16.72 13.55 15.56
CA ASP A 189 -17.34 14.84 15.81
C ASP A 189 -18.82 14.86 15.36
N ILE A 190 -19.15 14.23 14.25
CA ILE A 190 -20.54 14.06 13.80
C ILE A 190 -21.32 13.20 14.77
N MET A 191 -20.77 12.07 15.19
CA MET A 191 -21.43 11.14 16.11
C MET A 191 -21.64 11.71 17.51
N THR A 192 -20.74 12.59 17.95
CA THR A 192 -20.80 13.25 19.28
C THR A 192 -21.57 14.59 19.27
N GLY A 193 -22.22 14.95 18.16
CA GLY A 193 -23.01 16.18 18.03
C GLY A 193 -22.18 17.46 17.83
N LYS A 194 -20.87 17.37 17.71
CA LYS A 194 -19.99 18.51 17.40
C LYS A 194 -20.01 18.90 15.92
N GLY A 195 -20.62 18.07 15.08
CA GLY A 195 -20.67 18.26 13.60
C GLY A 195 -21.41 19.53 13.16
N GLU A 196 -22.33 20.09 13.96
CA GLU A 196 -23.00 21.34 13.65
C GLU A 196 -22.09 22.57 13.77
N GLN A 197 -21.09 22.51 14.68
CA GLN A 197 -20.14 23.58 14.88
C GLN A 197 -19.22 23.74 13.66
N TRP A 198 -18.87 22.63 13.02
CA TRP A 198 -18.08 22.63 11.78
C TRP A 198 -18.77 23.34 10.61
N ARG A 199 -20.10 23.22 10.52
CA ARG A 199 -20.90 23.93 9.50
C ARG A 199 -20.99 25.42 9.77
N ARG A 200 -21.05 25.84 11.04
CA ARG A 200 -21.15 27.26 11.44
C ARG A 200 -19.82 28.00 11.25
N ASP A 201 -18.71 27.33 11.48
CA ASP A 201 -17.38 27.95 11.42
C ASP A 201 -16.83 28.08 9.98
N GLY A 202 -17.61 27.73 8.95
CA GLY A 202 -17.25 27.91 7.55
C GLY A 202 -16.00 27.14 7.13
N ARG A 203 -15.54 26.22 7.95
CA ARG A 203 -14.42 25.33 7.62
C ARG A 203 -14.89 24.26 6.65
N HIS A 204 -15.19 24.67 5.44
CA HIS A 204 -15.32 23.77 4.34
C HIS A 204 -13.92 23.22 4.02
N TYR A 205 -13.67 21.96 4.30
CA TYR A 205 -12.67 21.24 3.55
C TYR A 205 -13.14 21.29 2.09
N ARG A 206 -12.61 22.22 1.33
CA ARG A 206 -12.64 22.09 -0.11
C ARG A 206 -11.79 20.87 -0.43
N THR A 207 -12.43 19.74 -0.69
CA THR A 207 -11.84 18.76 -1.58
C THR A 207 -11.37 19.57 -2.78
N PRO A 208 -10.10 19.51 -3.19
CA PRO A 208 -9.73 20.14 -4.44
C PRO A 208 -10.53 19.42 -5.53
N VAL A 209 -11.60 20.06 -5.96
CA VAL A 209 -12.28 19.67 -7.18
C VAL A 209 -11.29 20.05 -8.26
N SER A 210 -10.54 19.08 -8.76
CA SER A 210 -9.83 19.27 -10.01
C SER A 210 -10.90 19.57 -11.05
N GLU A 211 -10.90 20.79 -11.59
CA GLU A 211 -11.62 21.07 -12.81
C GLU A 211 -11.10 20.09 -13.86
N SER A 212 -11.84 19.03 -14.10
CA SER A 212 -11.59 18.17 -15.25
C SER A 212 -11.93 18.99 -16.47
N LYS A 213 -10.93 19.53 -17.12
CA LYS A 213 -11.05 19.99 -18.51
C LYS A 213 -11.11 18.74 -19.38
N TYR A 214 -12.32 18.40 -19.80
CA TYR A 214 -12.53 17.64 -21.02
C TYR A 214 -12.56 18.59 -22.20
#